data_97aff7657b30c4c92ca5344069f5ada7
#
_entry.id   97aff7657b30c4c92ca5344069f5ada7
#
_cell.length_a   1.000
_cell.length_b   1.000
_cell.length_c   1.000
_cell.angle_alpha   90.00
_cell.angle_beta   90.00
_cell.angle_gamma   90.00
#
_symmetry.space_group_name_H-M   'P 1'
#
loop_
_entity.id
_entity.type
_entity.pdbx_description
1 polymer ?
#
loop_
_entity_poly.entity_id
_entity_poly.type
_entity_poly.pdbx_seq_one_letter_code
_entity_poly.pdbx_strand_id
1 'polypeptide(L)'
;MLPLTEREKMLAGKIYKPFGDGLAAERTLAHKLCAEYNQTSEVDERKREEILNTLLPNRAEGVYLQGPIFFDFGTNTKIGKNSYANFNFTVLDICPVTIGDNVFMGPGVSLLTPLHPLCFDDRNPYTDPETGKPTEQEYGAPITIEDNCWIAGNVTVCPGVTIGEGCVIGAGSVVTRDIPKNSLAVGNPCRVIRSITERDRLKNHPELYAPGDYEKYNG
;
A
#
# COMPACT_ATOMS: atom_id res chain seq x y z
N MET A 1 17.26 -13.01 26.33
CA MET A 1 17.09 -12.37 25.03
C MET A 1 17.45 -10.90 25.17
N LEU A 2 18.20 -10.32 24.23
CA LEU A 2 18.42 -8.88 24.21
C LEU A 2 17.07 -8.16 23.91
N PRO A 3 16.85 -6.97 24.44
CA PRO A 3 15.65 -6.19 24.12
C PRO A 3 15.64 -5.85 22.62
N LEU A 4 14.43 -5.84 22.02
CA LEU A 4 14.27 -5.45 20.62
C LEU A 4 14.62 -3.96 20.45
N THR A 5 15.26 -3.65 19.33
CA THR A 5 15.46 -2.28 18.85
C THR A 5 14.12 -1.62 18.51
N GLU A 6 14.06 -0.30 18.41
CA GLU A 6 12.82 0.41 18.01
C GLU A 6 12.38 0.01 16.60
N ARG A 7 13.34 -0.24 15.69
CA ARG A 7 13.07 -0.78 14.35
C ARG A 7 12.43 -2.17 14.40
N GLU A 8 12.97 -3.08 15.19
CA GLU A 8 12.40 -4.44 15.32
C GLU A 8 11.00 -4.42 15.93
N LYS A 9 10.76 -3.53 16.91
CA LYS A 9 9.43 -3.31 17.49
C LYS A 9 8.46 -2.79 16.43
N MET A 10 8.84 -1.76 15.67
CA MET A 10 8.07 -1.17 14.60
C MET A 10 7.63 -2.22 13.56
N LEU A 11 8.58 -2.96 13.02
CA LEU A 11 8.30 -4.01 12.02
C LEU A 11 7.45 -5.15 12.55
N ALA A 12 7.53 -5.43 13.86
CA ALA A 12 6.71 -6.44 14.55
C ALA A 12 5.33 -5.90 14.99
N GLY A 13 4.98 -4.66 14.65
CA GLY A 13 3.71 -4.03 15.03
C GLY A 13 3.56 -3.77 16.53
N LYS A 14 4.67 -3.66 17.26
CA LYS A 14 4.71 -3.37 18.69
C LYS A 14 4.83 -1.88 18.94
N ILE A 15 4.51 -1.46 20.18
CA ILE A 15 4.78 -0.07 20.62
C ILE A 15 6.27 0.22 20.47
N TYR A 16 6.58 1.31 19.76
CA TYR A 16 7.93 1.79 19.49
C TYR A 16 8.00 3.32 19.57
N LYS A 17 9.22 3.84 19.66
CA LYS A 17 9.51 5.28 19.65
C LYS A 17 9.94 5.70 18.24
N PRO A 18 9.15 6.51 17.48
CA PRO A 18 9.36 6.75 16.04
C PRO A 18 10.61 7.59 15.72
N PHE A 19 11.26 8.15 16.74
CA PHE A 19 12.50 8.93 16.57
C PHE A 19 13.76 8.18 17.03
N GLY A 20 13.61 6.90 17.47
CA GLY A 20 14.72 6.03 17.89
C GLY A 20 15.44 5.39 16.71
N ASP A 21 16.62 4.81 16.97
CA ASP A 21 17.39 3.92 16.07
C ASP A 21 17.62 4.43 14.64
N GLY A 22 17.61 5.74 14.42
CA GLY A 22 17.81 6.31 13.08
C GLY A 22 16.55 6.32 12.20
N LEU A 23 15.41 5.86 12.67
CA LEU A 23 14.14 5.77 11.92
C LEU A 23 13.73 7.11 11.30
N ALA A 24 13.92 8.22 12.03
CA ALA A 24 13.61 9.56 11.53
C ALA A 24 14.45 9.93 10.31
N ALA A 25 15.73 9.54 10.27
CA ALA A 25 16.63 9.80 9.13
C ALA A 25 16.23 8.96 7.92
N GLU A 26 15.88 7.69 8.11
CA GLU A 26 15.42 6.81 7.03
C GLU A 26 14.12 7.33 6.41
N ARG A 27 13.14 7.72 7.24
CA ARG A 27 11.89 8.32 6.77
C ARG A 27 12.14 9.63 6.01
N THR A 28 13.03 10.49 6.51
CA THR A 28 13.41 11.73 5.81
C THR A 28 14.03 11.44 4.44
N LEU A 29 14.86 10.41 4.33
CA LEU A 29 15.43 9.99 3.05
C LEU A 29 14.34 9.51 2.08
N ALA A 30 13.42 8.68 2.54
CA ALA A 30 12.29 8.20 1.72
C ALA A 30 11.42 9.36 1.21
N HIS A 31 11.07 10.31 2.09
CA HIS A 31 10.31 11.51 1.69
C HIS A 31 11.05 12.36 0.65
N LYS A 32 12.38 12.49 0.78
CA LYS A 32 13.20 13.18 -0.21
C LYS A 32 13.18 12.47 -1.56
N LEU A 33 13.32 11.15 -1.58
CA LEU A 33 13.25 10.33 -2.79
C LEU A 33 11.87 10.41 -3.45
N CYS A 34 10.78 10.38 -2.66
CA CYS A 34 9.44 10.63 -3.17
C CYS A 34 9.32 12.02 -3.82
N ALA A 35 9.83 13.06 -3.17
CA ALA A 35 9.81 14.41 -3.72
C ALA A 35 10.60 14.50 -5.04
N GLU A 36 11.77 13.88 -5.13
CA GLU A 36 12.55 13.79 -6.37
C GLU A 36 11.83 13.04 -7.48
N TYR A 37 11.22 11.89 -7.16
CA TYR A 37 10.41 11.10 -8.09
C TYR A 37 9.24 11.92 -8.65
N ASN A 38 8.54 12.62 -7.79
CA ASN A 38 7.35 13.41 -8.13
C ASN A 38 7.66 14.64 -9.00
N GLN A 39 8.93 15.02 -9.13
CA GLN A 39 9.39 16.05 -10.05
C GLN A 39 9.83 15.50 -11.41
N THR A 40 9.88 14.17 -11.60
CA THR A 40 10.20 13.56 -12.88
C THR A 40 8.99 13.52 -13.81
N SER A 41 9.25 13.52 -15.09
CA SER A 41 8.22 13.22 -16.09
C SER A 41 8.22 11.72 -16.44
N GLU A 42 7.14 11.24 -17.07
CA GLU A 42 7.01 9.84 -17.48
C GLU A 42 8.10 9.39 -18.48
N VAL A 43 8.68 10.31 -19.23
CA VAL A 43 9.76 10.03 -20.19
C VAL A 43 11.14 9.95 -19.52
N ASP A 44 11.25 10.28 -18.24
CA ASP A 44 12.51 10.23 -17.48
C ASP A 44 12.73 8.82 -16.87
N GLU A 45 12.47 7.76 -17.65
CA GLU A 45 12.47 6.37 -17.19
C GLU A 45 13.70 5.99 -16.38
N ARG A 46 14.91 6.34 -16.88
CA ARG A 46 16.17 6.01 -16.20
C ARG A 46 16.26 6.67 -14.82
N LYS A 47 15.90 7.95 -14.71
CA LYS A 47 15.94 8.67 -13.43
C LYS A 47 14.93 8.11 -12.43
N ARG A 48 13.71 7.81 -12.92
CA ARG A 48 12.67 7.14 -12.10
C ARG A 48 13.17 5.79 -11.58
N GLU A 49 13.80 4.99 -12.43
CA GLU A 49 14.34 3.69 -12.08
C GLU A 49 15.45 3.80 -11.02
N GLU A 50 16.39 4.75 -11.18
CA GLU A 50 17.45 5.02 -10.20
C GLU A 50 16.88 5.39 -8.82
N ILE A 51 15.85 6.24 -8.76
CA ILE A 51 15.17 6.62 -7.50
C ILE A 51 14.47 5.41 -6.89
N LEU A 52 13.70 4.68 -7.69
CA LEU A 52 12.93 3.53 -7.22
C LEU A 52 13.82 2.38 -6.75
N ASN A 53 15.04 2.20 -7.31
CA ASN A 53 16.00 1.21 -6.83
C ASN A 53 16.42 1.46 -5.38
N THR A 54 16.45 2.73 -4.97
CA THR A 54 16.78 3.11 -3.59
C THR A 54 15.54 3.12 -2.69
N LEU A 55 14.44 3.71 -3.16
CA LEU A 55 13.21 3.86 -2.37
C LEU A 55 12.49 2.52 -2.16
N LEU A 56 12.36 1.70 -3.22
CA LEU A 56 11.61 0.45 -3.26
C LEU A 56 12.48 -0.73 -3.70
N PRO A 57 13.52 -1.09 -2.94
CA PRO A 57 14.45 -2.15 -3.32
C PRO A 57 13.80 -3.54 -3.43
N ASN A 58 12.61 -3.71 -2.84
CA ASN A 58 11.87 -4.97 -2.81
C ASN A 58 10.76 -5.02 -3.89
N ARG A 59 10.76 -4.13 -4.89
CA ARG A 59 9.85 -4.23 -6.03
C ARG A 59 10.36 -5.24 -7.06
N ALA A 60 9.44 -5.95 -7.69
CA ALA A 60 9.73 -6.86 -8.80
C ALA A 60 9.78 -6.13 -10.15
N GLU A 61 10.10 -6.85 -11.22
CA GLU A 61 10.10 -6.34 -12.60
C GLU A 61 8.68 -5.97 -13.06
N GLY A 62 8.58 -5.01 -13.97
CA GLY A 62 7.30 -4.57 -14.56
C GLY A 62 6.43 -3.73 -13.64
N VAL A 63 6.90 -3.37 -12.45
CA VAL A 63 6.18 -2.44 -11.57
C VAL A 63 6.23 -1.04 -12.16
N TYR A 64 5.07 -0.42 -12.31
CA TYR A 64 4.96 0.95 -12.79
C TYR A 64 4.17 1.84 -11.80
N LEU A 65 4.75 2.94 -11.42
CA LEU A 65 4.13 3.93 -10.54
C LEU A 65 3.94 5.25 -11.31
N GLN A 66 2.70 5.66 -11.52
CA GLN A 66 2.39 6.87 -12.31
C GLN A 66 2.96 8.13 -11.65
N GLY A 67 2.85 8.24 -10.32
CA GLY A 67 3.19 9.43 -9.53
C GLY A 67 2.11 10.52 -9.60
N PRO A 68 2.10 11.46 -8.63
CA PRO A 68 2.98 11.46 -7.46
C PRO A 68 2.79 10.26 -6.53
N ILE A 69 3.87 9.88 -5.84
CA ILE A 69 3.91 8.78 -4.86
C ILE A 69 4.37 9.29 -3.49
N PHE A 70 3.92 8.63 -2.43
CA PHE A 70 4.29 8.96 -1.06
C PHE A 70 4.54 7.67 -0.24
N PHE A 71 5.72 7.56 0.36
CA PHE A 71 6.09 6.44 1.22
C PHE A 71 6.74 6.96 2.49
N ASP A 72 6.46 6.34 3.63
CA ASP A 72 7.18 6.64 4.87
C ASP A 72 8.61 6.09 4.84
N PHE A 73 8.78 4.83 4.43
CA PHE A 73 10.08 4.17 4.34
C PHE A 73 10.36 3.63 2.93
N GLY A 74 9.36 3.07 2.25
CA GLY A 74 9.50 2.38 0.98
C GLY A 74 10.19 1.02 1.10
N THR A 75 11.26 0.94 1.90
CA THR A 75 12.01 -0.30 2.14
C THR A 75 11.21 -1.39 2.83
N ASN A 76 10.13 -1.05 3.52
CA ASN A 76 9.24 -2.00 4.18
C ASN A 76 8.09 -2.46 3.26
N THR A 77 8.05 -1.96 2.03
CA THR A 77 7.05 -2.32 1.01
C THR A 77 7.64 -3.28 -0.01
N LYS A 78 6.94 -4.40 -0.25
CA LYS A 78 7.21 -5.34 -1.34
C LYS A 78 6.11 -5.22 -2.39
N ILE A 79 6.49 -5.12 -3.67
CA ILE A 79 5.56 -5.02 -4.79
C ILE A 79 5.90 -6.11 -5.81
N GLY A 80 4.92 -6.94 -6.13
CA GLY A 80 5.01 -8.04 -7.07
C GLY A 80 5.05 -7.60 -8.53
N LYS A 81 5.28 -8.57 -9.43
CA LYS A 81 5.46 -8.34 -10.88
C LYS A 81 4.25 -7.68 -11.52
N ASN A 82 4.52 -6.80 -12.51
CA ASN A 82 3.51 -6.18 -13.35
C ASN A 82 2.41 -5.43 -12.58
N SER A 83 2.65 -5.09 -11.32
CA SER A 83 1.71 -4.31 -10.53
C SER A 83 1.83 -2.82 -10.84
N TYR A 84 0.70 -2.13 -10.83
CA TYR A 84 0.57 -0.74 -11.23
C TYR A 84 -0.09 0.10 -10.15
N ALA A 85 0.45 1.31 -9.91
CA ALA A 85 -0.23 2.31 -9.11
C ALA A 85 -0.39 3.63 -9.88
N ASN A 86 -1.60 4.13 -9.86
CA ASN A 86 -1.98 5.39 -10.48
C ASN A 86 -1.58 6.60 -9.60
N PHE A 87 -2.03 7.81 -9.95
CA PHE A 87 -1.70 9.06 -9.26
C PHE A 87 -2.01 9.04 -7.76
N ASN A 88 -1.19 9.74 -6.97
CA ASN A 88 -1.36 9.93 -5.53
C ASN A 88 -1.39 8.62 -4.73
N PHE A 89 -0.55 7.67 -5.10
CA PHE A 89 -0.40 6.45 -4.34
C PHE A 89 0.37 6.73 -3.04
N THR A 90 -0.25 6.38 -1.90
CA THR A 90 0.29 6.66 -0.56
C THR A 90 0.44 5.36 0.24
N VAL A 91 1.63 5.13 0.78
CA VAL A 91 1.92 3.97 1.63
C VAL A 91 2.64 4.43 2.90
N LEU A 92 1.98 4.34 4.04
CA LEU A 92 2.62 4.55 5.32
C LEU A 92 3.08 3.19 5.85
N ASP A 93 4.30 2.79 5.48
CA ASP A 93 4.83 1.46 5.70
C ASP A 93 5.75 1.35 6.92
N ILE A 94 5.24 1.75 8.10
CA ILE A 94 5.94 1.49 9.36
C ILE A 94 5.97 -0.02 9.65
N CYS A 95 4.90 -0.75 9.30
CA CYS A 95 4.87 -2.21 9.27
C CYS A 95 4.96 -2.71 7.82
N PRO A 96 5.30 -3.99 7.60
CA PRO A 96 5.40 -4.56 6.26
C PRO A 96 4.12 -4.38 5.43
N VAL A 97 4.29 -3.91 4.19
CA VAL A 97 3.25 -3.89 3.16
C VAL A 97 3.66 -4.86 2.06
N THR A 98 2.79 -5.82 1.76
CA THR A 98 3.00 -6.79 0.67
C THR A 98 1.91 -6.60 -0.38
N ILE A 99 2.33 -6.32 -1.60
CA ILE A 99 1.49 -6.23 -2.79
C ILE A 99 1.93 -7.34 -3.73
N GLY A 100 1.00 -8.19 -4.14
CA GLY A 100 1.24 -9.33 -5.02
C GLY A 100 1.50 -8.96 -6.47
N ASP A 101 1.48 -9.97 -7.34
CA ASP A 101 1.65 -9.82 -8.79
C ASP A 101 0.35 -9.35 -9.46
N ASN A 102 0.47 -8.57 -10.55
CA ASN A 102 -0.66 -8.10 -11.36
C ASN A 102 -1.74 -7.34 -10.53
N VAL A 103 -1.34 -6.57 -9.54
CA VAL A 103 -2.25 -5.73 -8.76
C VAL A 103 -2.38 -4.36 -9.41
N PHE A 104 -3.61 -3.97 -9.75
CA PHE A 104 -3.90 -2.64 -10.30
C PHE A 104 -4.50 -1.74 -9.23
N MET A 105 -3.85 -0.61 -8.97
CA MET A 105 -4.29 0.38 -7.98
C MET A 105 -4.65 1.69 -8.68
N GLY A 106 -5.90 2.12 -8.50
CA GLY A 106 -6.43 3.38 -9.03
C GLY A 106 -5.85 4.62 -8.33
N PRO A 107 -6.21 5.83 -8.80
CA PRO A 107 -5.69 7.06 -8.20
C PRO A 107 -6.16 7.24 -6.76
N GLY A 108 -5.29 7.79 -5.92
CA GLY A 108 -5.58 8.10 -4.52
C GLY A 108 -5.69 6.88 -3.60
N VAL A 109 -5.19 5.72 -4.01
CA VAL A 109 -5.14 4.54 -3.12
C VAL A 109 -4.16 4.80 -1.98
N SER A 110 -4.58 4.49 -0.75
CA SER A 110 -3.80 4.66 0.47
C SER A 110 -3.73 3.36 1.26
N LEU A 111 -2.51 2.90 1.57
CA LEU A 111 -2.23 1.74 2.41
C LEU A 111 -1.61 2.24 3.71
N LEU A 112 -2.35 2.12 4.82
CA LEU A 112 -1.98 2.76 6.08
C LEU A 112 -1.73 1.69 7.13
N THR A 113 -0.46 1.45 7.50
CA THR A 113 -0.10 0.48 8.54
C THR A 113 -0.03 1.07 9.96
N PRO A 114 0.15 2.42 10.15
CA PRO A 114 0.28 3.00 11.48
C PRO A 114 -1.01 2.99 12.29
N LEU A 115 -0.84 2.84 13.60
CA LEU A 115 -1.86 3.01 14.63
C LEU A 115 -1.28 3.82 15.79
N HIS A 116 -2.10 4.65 16.38
CA HIS A 116 -1.77 5.35 17.61
C HIS A 116 -2.62 4.84 18.78
N PRO A 117 -2.14 4.93 20.04
CA PRO A 117 -2.95 4.65 21.21
C PRO A 117 -4.27 5.42 21.18
N LEU A 118 -5.38 4.75 21.49
CA LEU A 118 -6.70 5.39 21.49
C LEU A 118 -6.84 6.38 22.64
N CYS A 119 -6.25 6.04 23.82
CA CYS A 119 -6.19 6.97 24.93
C CYS A 119 -5.22 8.10 24.60
N PHE A 120 -5.67 9.33 24.75
CA PHE A 120 -4.85 10.51 24.43
C PHE A 120 -3.65 10.66 25.38
N ASP A 121 -3.77 10.21 26.63
CA ASP A 121 -2.67 10.25 27.61
C ASP A 121 -1.49 9.36 27.18
N ASP A 122 -1.78 8.24 26.47
CA ASP A 122 -0.77 7.34 25.95
C ASP A 122 -0.26 7.79 24.55
N ARG A 123 -1.06 8.56 23.81
CA ARG A 123 -0.74 9.02 22.45
C ARG A 123 0.04 10.32 22.44
N ASN A 124 -0.22 11.22 23.39
CA ASN A 124 0.38 12.54 23.38
C ASN A 124 1.90 12.47 23.57
N PRO A 125 2.67 13.40 22.96
CA PRO A 125 4.10 13.48 23.17
C PRO A 125 4.46 13.61 24.66
N TYR A 126 5.52 12.92 25.06
CA TYR A 126 6.07 12.98 26.40
C TYR A 126 7.59 13.11 26.38
N THR A 127 8.20 13.44 27.53
CA THR A 127 9.66 13.43 27.65
C THR A 127 10.12 12.00 28.00
N ASP A 128 10.90 11.39 27.14
CA ASP A 128 11.49 10.08 27.37
C ASP A 128 12.41 10.13 28.60
N PRO A 129 12.13 9.33 29.65
CA PRO A 129 12.94 9.36 30.88
C PRO A 129 14.37 8.86 30.70
N GLU A 130 14.65 8.07 29.66
CA GLU A 130 15.99 7.53 29.36
C GLU A 130 16.85 8.54 28.61
N THR A 131 16.27 9.29 27.69
CA THR A 131 17.01 10.18 26.79
C THR A 131 16.82 11.66 27.11
N GLY A 132 15.81 12.03 27.89
CA GLY A 132 15.40 13.40 28.18
C GLY A 132 14.85 14.16 26.96
N LYS A 133 14.53 13.48 25.86
CA LYS A 133 14.04 14.08 24.62
C LYS A 133 12.54 13.87 24.45
N PRO A 134 11.86 14.79 23.75
CA PRO A 134 10.47 14.58 23.35
C PRO A 134 10.35 13.33 22.49
N THR A 135 9.34 12.50 22.75
CA THR A 135 8.99 11.32 21.97
C THR A 135 7.48 11.07 22.07
N GLU A 136 7.00 10.09 21.32
CA GLU A 136 5.63 9.58 21.34
C GLU A 136 5.66 8.06 21.17
N GLN A 137 4.48 7.44 21.27
CA GLN A 137 4.32 6.00 21.08
C GLN A 137 3.45 5.75 19.86
N GLU A 138 3.92 4.85 19.02
CA GLU A 138 3.23 4.39 17.83
C GLU A 138 3.31 2.87 17.74
N TYR A 139 2.36 2.26 17.07
CA TYR A 139 2.37 0.83 16.73
C TYR A 139 1.68 0.65 15.38
N GLY A 140 1.61 -0.57 14.86
CA GLY A 140 0.98 -0.78 13.58
C GLY A 140 0.60 -2.23 13.34
N ALA A 141 0.08 -2.48 12.14
CA ALA A 141 -0.16 -3.83 11.67
C ALA A 141 0.10 -3.93 10.16
N PRO A 142 0.62 -5.06 9.66
CA PRO A 142 0.97 -5.23 8.26
C PRO A 142 -0.27 -5.24 7.37
N ILE A 143 -0.08 -4.88 6.09
CA ILE A 143 -1.11 -4.98 5.05
C ILE A 143 -0.63 -5.95 3.98
N THR A 144 -1.56 -6.81 3.51
CA THR A 144 -1.31 -7.71 2.38
C THR A 144 -2.41 -7.54 1.34
N ILE A 145 -2.01 -7.32 0.08
CA ILE A 145 -2.86 -7.40 -1.09
C ILE A 145 -2.31 -8.55 -1.92
N GLU A 146 -3.07 -9.64 -2.04
CA GLU A 146 -2.66 -10.80 -2.82
C GLU A 146 -2.74 -10.55 -4.33
N ASP A 147 -2.33 -11.53 -5.14
CA ASP A 147 -2.22 -11.41 -6.59
C ASP A 147 -3.55 -11.07 -7.28
N ASN A 148 -3.44 -10.48 -8.49
CA ASN A 148 -4.57 -10.29 -9.41
C ASN A 148 -5.71 -9.41 -8.87
N CYS A 149 -5.42 -8.53 -7.91
CA CYS A 149 -6.42 -7.64 -7.35
C CYS A 149 -6.56 -6.33 -8.14
N TRP A 150 -7.78 -5.81 -8.19
CA TRP A 150 -8.05 -4.45 -8.65
C TRP A 150 -8.57 -3.59 -7.48
N ILE A 151 -7.78 -2.63 -7.08
CA ILE A 151 -8.11 -1.65 -6.05
C ILE A 151 -8.48 -0.35 -6.76
N ALA A 152 -9.74 0.01 -6.80
CA ALA A 152 -10.20 1.19 -7.53
C ALA A 152 -9.78 2.51 -6.85
N GLY A 153 -10.13 3.65 -7.48
CA GLY A 153 -9.68 4.96 -6.99
C GLY A 153 -10.18 5.32 -5.59
N ASN A 154 -9.35 6.07 -4.85
CA ASN A 154 -9.64 6.59 -3.51
C ASN A 154 -10.00 5.49 -2.48
N VAL A 155 -9.43 4.29 -2.62
CA VAL A 155 -9.57 3.23 -1.62
C VAL A 155 -8.53 3.44 -0.53
N THR A 156 -8.98 3.32 0.73
CA THR A 156 -8.11 3.29 1.90
C THR A 156 -8.12 1.89 2.50
N VAL A 157 -6.93 1.29 2.67
CA VAL A 157 -6.76 0.01 3.36
C VAL A 157 -6.20 0.28 4.75
N CYS A 158 -6.93 -0.18 5.77
CA CYS A 158 -6.58 0.01 7.18
C CYS A 158 -5.54 -1.01 7.67
N PRO A 159 -4.86 -0.72 8.80
CA PRO A 159 -3.86 -1.61 9.37
C PRO A 159 -4.39 -3.03 9.64
N GLY A 160 -3.56 -4.03 9.38
CA GLY A 160 -3.86 -5.43 9.68
C GLY A 160 -4.71 -6.16 8.64
N VAL A 161 -5.06 -5.51 7.52
CA VAL A 161 -5.97 -6.07 6.51
C VAL A 161 -5.22 -6.94 5.50
N THR A 162 -5.83 -8.09 5.18
CA THR A 162 -5.48 -8.91 4.02
C THR A 162 -6.60 -8.86 2.98
N ILE A 163 -6.27 -8.47 1.74
CA ILE A 163 -7.18 -8.57 0.58
C ILE A 163 -6.75 -9.80 -0.22
N GLY A 164 -7.62 -10.80 -0.26
CA GLY A 164 -7.36 -12.09 -0.92
C GLY A 164 -7.28 -11.97 -2.44
N GLU A 165 -6.64 -12.95 -3.06
CA GLU A 165 -6.40 -13.05 -4.50
C GLU A 165 -7.66 -12.79 -5.35
N GLY A 166 -7.48 -12.08 -6.47
CA GLY A 166 -8.53 -11.86 -7.46
C GLY A 166 -9.68 -10.97 -6.98
N CYS A 167 -9.48 -10.20 -5.91
CA CYS A 167 -10.51 -9.26 -5.42
C CYS A 167 -10.60 -7.99 -6.26
N VAL A 168 -11.80 -7.43 -6.29
CA VAL A 168 -12.08 -6.08 -6.78
C VAL A 168 -12.63 -5.25 -5.63
N ILE A 169 -11.95 -4.15 -5.31
CA ILE A 169 -12.39 -3.19 -4.30
C ILE A 169 -12.88 -1.93 -5.00
N GLY A 170 -14.17 -1.64 -4.85
CA GLY A 170 -14.81 -0.49 -5.51
C GLY A 170 -14.32 0.86 -4.97
N ALA A 171 -14.39 1.88 -5.83
CA ALA A 171 -13.87 3.22 -5.53
C ALA A 171 -14.48 3.84 -4.27
N GLY A 172 -13.67 4.62 -3.54
CA GLY A 172 -14.06 5.30 -2.30
C GLY A 172 -14.27 4.36 -1.10
N SER A 173 -13.85 3.10 -1.19
CA SER A 173 -14.02 2.14 -0.09
C SER A 173 -12.99 2.34 1.01
N VAL A 174 -13.40 2.07 2.27
CA VAL A 174 -12.50 1.99 3.42
C VAL A 174 -12.48 0.55 3.93
N VAL A 175 -11.39 -0.16 3.65
CA VAL A 175 -11.24 -1.59 3.97
C VAL A 175 -10.71 -1.73 5.40
N THR A 176 -11.58 -2.15 6.32
CA THR A 176 -11.31 -2.24 7.76
C THR A 176 -11.20 -3.67 8.28
N ARG A 177 -11.29 -4.66 7.42
CA ARG A 177 -11.19 -6.11 7.72
C ARG A 177 -10.80 -6.88 6.48
N ASP A 178 -10.35 -8.10 6.66
CA ASP A 178 -9.98 -8.99 5.56
C ASP A 178 -11.10 -9.19 4.56
N ILE A 179 -10.71 -9.27 3.28
CA ILE A 179 -11.60 -9.57 2.16
C ILE A 179 -11.20 -10.95 1.60
N PRO A 180 -12.12 -11.92 1.60
CA PRO A 180 -11.84 -13.25 1.06
C PRO A 180 -11.61 -13.20 -0.46
N LYS A 181 -10.80 -14.11 -0.98
CA LYS A 181 -10.44 -14.19 -2.40
C LYS A 181 -11.66 -14.18 -3.34
N ASN A 182 -11.44 -13.71 -4.57
CA ASN A 182 -12.44 -13.63 -5.62
C ASN A 182 -13.72 -12.89 -5.20
N SER A 183 -13.57 -11.80 -4.47
CA SER A 183 -14.69 -11.00 -3.97
C SER A 183 -14.78 -9.63 -4.63
N LEU A 184 -15.98 -9.20 -4.96
CA LEU A 184 -16.32 -7.80 -5.20
C LEU A 184 -16.77 -7.18 -3.87
N ALA A 185 -16.02 -6.18 -3.39
CA ALA A 185 -16.29 -5.50 -2.14
C ALA A 185 -16.30 -3.99 -2.32
N VAL A 186 -17.19 -3.28 -1.62
CA VAL A 186 -17.33 -1.81 -1.75
C VAL A 186 -17.80 -1.18 -0.45
N GLY A 187 -17.64 0.13 -0.36
CA GLY A 187 -18.28 1.00 0.64
C GLY A 187 -17.39 1.42 1.80
N ASN A 188 -17.94 2.23 2.68
CA ASN A 188 -17.34 2.69 3.93
C ASN A 188 -18.31 2.43 5.11
N PRO A 189 -18.01 1.45 5.97
CA PRO A 189 -16.93 0.48 5.87
C PRO A 189 -17.15 -0.51 4.71
N CYS A 190 -16.04 -0.97 4.09
CA CYS A 190 -16.07 -1.90 2.95
C CYS A 190 -16.70 -3.25 3.32
N ARG A 191 -17.56 -3.76 2.45
CA ARG A 191 -18.23 -5.06 2.62
C ARG A 191 -18.23 -5.83 1.31
N VAL A 192 -18.09 -7.15 1.40
CA VAL A 192 -18.27 -8.05 0.27
C VAL A 192 -19.72 -7.98 -0.20
N ILE A 193 -19.90 -7.69 -1.49
CA ILE A 193 -21.22 -7.68 -2.14
C ILE A 193 -21.54 -9.07 -2.68
N ARG A 194 -20.54 -9.68 -3.36
CA ARG A 194 -20.68 -10.99 -4.00
C ARG A 194 -19.32 -11.56 -4.38
N SER A 195 -19.29 -12.83 -4.72
CA SER A 195 -18.14 -13.46 -5.36
C SER A 195 -18.04 -13.06 -6.84
N ILE A 196 -16.81 -12.99 -7.34
CA ILE A 196 -16.48 -12.89 -8.77
C ILE A 196 -16.48 -14.31 -9.33
N THR A 197 -17.14 -14.53 -10.47
CA THR A 197 -17.38 -15.85 -11.05
C THR A 197 -17.22 -15.83 -12.57
N GLU A 198 -17.41 -16.97 -13.26
CA GLU A 198 -17.40 -17.07 -14.72
C GLU A 198 -18.33 -16.06 -15.41
N ARG A 199 -19.43 -15.68 -14.80
CA ARG A 199 -20.35 -14.66 -15.34
C ARG A 199 -19.69 -13.30 -15.57
N ASP A 200 -18.61 -12.99 -14.84
CA ASP A 200 -17.90 -11.71 -14.90
C ASP A 200 -16.82 -11.69 -15.99
N ARG A 201 -16.63 -12.79 -16.75
CA ARG A 201 -15.68 -12.85 -17.84
C ARG A 201 -16.17 -12.08 -19.06
N LEU A 202 -15.26 -11.36 -19.72
CA LEU A 202 -15.56 -10.54 -20.93
C LEU A 202 -16.28 -11.32 -22.00
N LYS A 203 -15.97 -12.63 -22.21
CA LYS A 203 -16.69 -13.48 -23.17
C LYS A 203 -18.21 -13.57 -22.94
N ASN A 204 -18.68 -13.23 -21.75
CA ASN A 204 -20.10 -13.21 -21.40
C ASN A 204 -20.72 -11.80 -21.50
N HIS A 205 -19.97 -10.83 -22.02
CA HIS A 205 -20.33 -9.42 -22.13
C HIS A 205 -20.04 -8.86 -23.53
N PRO A 206 -20.71 -9.41 -24.58
CA PRO A 206 -20.47 -8.97 -25.96
C PRO A 206 -20.77 -7.47 -26.17
N GLU A 207 -21.63 -6.89 -25.37
CA GLU A 207 -21.99 -5.47 -25.39
C GLU A 207 -20.83 -4.52 -25.03
N LEU A 208 -19.76 -5.03 -24.41
CA LEU A 208 -18.56 -4.26 -24.09
C LEU A 208 -17.56 -4.15 -25.24
N TYR A 209 -17.75 -4.94 -26.29
CA TYR A 209 -16.85 -4.93 -27.45
C TYR A 209 -17.33 -3.95 -28.52
N ALA A 210 -16.39 -3.35 -29.25
CA ALA A 210 -16.71 -2.62 -30.46
C ALA A 210 -17.28 -3.58 -31.52
N PRO A 211 -18.10 -3.11 -32.49
CA PRO A 211 -18.65 -3.96 -33.54
C PRO A 211 -17.56 -4.75 -34.30
N GLY A 212 -17.67 -6.08 -34.31
CA GLY A 212 -16.73 -6.99 -34.98
C GLY A 212 -15.51 -7.43 -34.13
N ASP A 213 -15.31 -6.86 -32.92
CA ASP A 213 -14.18 -7.24 -32.08
C ASP A 213 -14.49 -8.48 -31.20
N TYR A 214 -15.77 -8.71 -30.90
CA TYR A 214 -16.13 -9.84 -30.04
C TYR A 214 -15.70 -11.18 -30.64
N GLU A 215 -16.00 -11.42 -31.94
CA GLU A 215 -15.63 -12.63 -32.67
C GLU A 215 -14.10 -12.77 -32.78
N LYS A 216 -13.38 -11.66 -32.95
CA LYS A 216 -11.92 -11.65 -33.07
C LYS A 216 -11.22 -12.15 -31.80
N TYR A 217 -11.77 -11.86 -30.61
CA TYR A 217 -11.17 -12.22 -29.34
C TYR A 217 -11.77 -13.47 -28.68
N ASN A 218 -12.94 -13.95 -29.14
CA ASN A 218 -13.67 -15.06 -28.52
C ASN A 218 -14.09 -16.15 -29.50
N GLY A 219 -13.71 -16.01 -30.81
CA GLY A 219 -13.95 -16.98 -31.87
C GLY A 219 -12.90 -18.09 -31.96
#